data_cd528b701afa9629a83f02fe067e1d27
#
_entry.id   cd528b701afa9629a83f02fe067e1d27
#
_cell.length_a   1.000
_cell.length_b   1.000
_cell.length_c   1.000
_cell.angle_alpha   90.00
_cell.angle_beta   90.00
_cell.angle_gamma   90.00
#
_symmetry.space_group_name_H-M   'P 1'
#
loop_
_entity.id
_entity.type
_entity.pdbx_description
1 polymer ?
#
loop_
_entity_poly.entity_id
_entity_poly.type
_entity_poly.pdbx_seq_one_letter_code
_entity_poly.pdbx_strand_id
1 'polypeptide(L)'
;MTPHAPIRETLFSPEGQQILAAMPAPTTFSGRMAFARAVCARFAFLDARGTLRESSCIAALRELETAGRIKLPPGVAYKPASSRPLMQSTPVPPAMDVPARVDRVSGLAVQLVDTKAEARLLARLLHDEHPQGAVQHGGRQLR
;
A
#
# COMPACT_ATOMS: atom_id res chain seq x y z
N MET A 1 -10.07 17.36 -26.65
CA MET A 1 -9.63 16.64 -25.42
C MET A 1 -10.70 16.87 -24.36
N THR A 2 -11.58 15.92 -24.15
CA THR A 2 -12.56 15.97 -23.05
C THR A 2 -11.79 15.86 -21.73
N PRO A 3 -11.91 16.82 -20.80
CA PRO A 3 -11.34 16.66 -19.49
C PRO A 3 -11.93 15.38 -18.87
N HIS A 4 -11.09 14.46 -18.46
CA HIS A 4 -11.53 13.24 -17.80
C HIS A 4 -12.35 13.62 -16.58
N ALA A 5 -13.66 13.43 -16.66
CA ALA A 5 -14.52 13.55 -15.49
C ALA A 5 -13.93 12.71 -14.36
N PRO A 6 -13.91 13.21 -13.12
CA PRO A 6 -13.37 12.45 -12.00
C PRO A 6 -14.11 11.11 -11.92
N ILE A 7 -13.36 10.03 -11.73
CA ILE A 7 -13.87 8.65 -11.71
C ILE A 7 -15.11 8.53 -10.82
N ARG A 8 -15.10 9.22 -9.69
CA ARG A 8 -16.21 9.27 -8.74
C ARG A 8 -17.48 9.81 -9.41
N GLU A 9 -17.42 10.97 -10.04
CA GLU A 9 -18.58 11.59 -10.69
C GLU A 9 -19.15 10.69 -11.80
N THR A 10 -18.30 10.12 -12.62
CA THR A 10 -18.70 9.18 -13.68
C THR A 10 -19.42 7.96 -13.09
N LEU A 11 -18.88 7.33 -12.06
CA LEU A 11 -19.48 6.14 -11.46
C LEU A 11 -20.75 6.42 -10.68
N PHE A 12 -20.92 7.62 -10.13
CA PHE A 12 -22.14 8.04 -9.43
C PHE A 12 -23.23 8.57 -10.35
N SER A 13 -22.92 8.88 -11.62
CA SER A 13 -23.90 9.32 -12.60
C SER A 13 -24.93 8.22 -12.93
N PRO A 14 -26.15 8.58 -13.37
CA PRO A 14 -27.15 7.59 -13.81
C PRO A 14 -26.62 6.68 -14.93
N GLU A 15 -25.88 7.22 -15.88
CA GLU A 15 -25.27 6.46 -16.98
C GLU A 15 -24.20 5.51 -16.46
N GLY A 16 -23.34 5.97 -15.55
CA GLY A 16 -22.33 5.13 -14.91
C GLY A 16 -22.95 3.96 -14.15
N GLN A 17 -24.06 4.20 -13.46
CA GLN A 17 -24.80 3.16 -12.75
C GLN A 17 -25.42 2.13 -13.71
N GLN A 18 -25.96 2.57 -14.85
CA GLN A 18 -26.47 1.66 -15.88
C GLN A 18 -25.37 0.78 -16.47
N ILE A 19 -24.21 1.36 -16.76
CA ILE A 19 -23.05 0.62 -17.27
C ILE A 19 -22.57 -0.41 -16.24
N LEU A 20 -22.48 -0.01 -14.96
CA LEU A 20 -22.12 -0.93 -13.87
C LEU A 20 -23.12 -2.07 -13.72
N ALA A 21 -24.42 -1.78 -13.82
CA ALA A 21 -25.49 -2.79 -13.75
C ALA A 21 -25.45 -3.78 -14.93
N ALA A 22 -24.96 -3.35 -16.09
CA ALA A 22 -24.80 -4.20 -17.28
C ALA A 22 -23.52 -5.07 -17.23
N MET A 23 -22.63 -4.84 -16.27
CA MET A 23 -21.42 -5.67 -16.06
C MET A 23 -21.77 -6.99 -15.36
N PRO A 24 -20.92 -8.03 -15.48
CA PRO A 24 -21.06 -9.23 -14.67
C PRO A 24 -21.12 -8.89 -13.18
N ALA A 25 -21.89 -9.67 -12.42
CA ALA A 25 -22.05 -9.43 -10.99
C ALA A 25 -20.68 -9.34 -10.28
N PRO A 26 -20.48 -8.39 -9.37
CA PRO A 26 -19.17 -8.22 -8.68
C PRO A 26 -18.67 -9.50 -8.04
N THR A 27 -19.56 -10.38 -7.59
CA THR A 27 -19.23 -11.66 -6.97
C THR A 27 -18.62 -12.69 -7.92
N THR A 28 -18.67 -12.48 -9.23
CA THR A 28 -18.04 -13.36 -10.22
C THR A 28 -16.54 -13.11 -10.38
N PHE A 29 -16.06 -12.01 -9.82
CA PHE A 29 -14.64 -11.66 -9.87
C PHE A 29 -13.88 -12.27 -8.70
N SER A 30 -12.61 -12.61 -8.90
CA SER A 30 -11.75 -13.22 -7.87
C SER A 30 -11.46 -12.31 -6.68
N GLY A 31 -11.88 -11.04 -6.72
CA GLY A 31 -11.72 -10.07 -5.64
C GLY A 31 -11.94 -8.63 -6.09
N ARG A 32 -11.89 -7.73 -5.12
CA ARG A 32 -12.18 -6.29 -5.34
C ARG A 32 -11.29 -5.65 -6.40
N MET A 33 -10.01 -6.00 -6.46
CA MET A 33 -9.08 -5.44 -7.44
C MET A 33 -9.37 -5.94 -8.85
N ALA A 34 -9.72 -7.22 -9.00
CA ALA A 34 -10.12 -7.77 -10.30
C ALA A 34 -11.37 -7.08 -10.85
N PHE A 35 -12.35 -6.84 -9.98
CA PHE A 35 -13.54 -6.07 -10.34
C PHE A 35 -13.19 -4.62 -10.69
N ALA A 36 -12.39 -3.92 -9.87
CA ALA A 36 -11.97 -2.55 -10.16
C ALA A 36 -11.23 -2.43 -11.50
N ARG A 37 -10.38 -3.40 -11.83
CA ARG A 37 -9.68 -3.48 -13.12
C ARG A 37 -10.67 -3.61 -14.28
N ALA A 38 -11.66 -4.46 -14.18
CA ALA A 38 -12.71 -4.62 -15.19
C ALA A 38 -13.53 -3.33 -15.37
N VAL A 39 -13.86 -2.65 -14.27
CA VAL A 39 -14.55 -1.35 -14.31
C VAL A 39 -13.66 -0.30 -14.98
N CYS A 40 -12.38 -0.19 -14.61
CA CYS A 40 -11.44 0.73 -15.24
C CYS A 40 -11.33 0.49 -16.75
N ALA A 41 -11.23 -0.76 -17.18
CA ALA A 41 -11.19 -1.12 -18.60
C ALA A 41 -12.50 -0.73 -19.32
N ARG A 42 -13.64 -0.98 -18.70
CA ARG A 42 -14.97 -0.69 -19.28
C ARG A 42 -15.23 0.80 -19.46
N PHE A 43 -14.75 1.63 -18.53
CA PHE A 43 -14.91 3.09 -18.53
C PHE A 43 -13.71 3.82 -19.11
N ALA A 44 -12.67 3.11 -19.56
CA ALA A 44 -11.40 3.67 -20.02
C ALA A 44 -10.76 4.65 -19.01
N PHE A 45 -10.80 4.32 -17.72
CA PHE A 45 -10.13 5.12 -16.68
C PHE A 45 -8.63 4.91 -16.73
N LEU A 46 -7.96 5.71 -17.56
CA LEU A 46 -6.52 5.64 -17.78
C LEU A 46 -5.83 6.87 -17.18
N ASP A 47 -4.58 6.71 -16.77
CA ASP A 47 -3.71 7.82 -16.43
C ASP A 47 -3.05 8.42 -17.70
N ALA A 48 -2.22 9.43 -17.54
CA ALA A 48 -1.49 10.08 -18.63
C ALA A 48 -0.54 9.13 -19.39
N ARG A 49 -0.20 7.98 -18.80
CA ARG A 49 0.68 6.96 -19.37
C ARG A 49 -0.10 5.80 -20.00
N GLY A 50 -1.43 5.88 -20.01
CA GLY A 50 -2.29 4.81 -20.52
C GLY A 50 -2.48 3.63 -19.55
N THR A 51 -2.09 3.77 -18.29
CA THR A 51 -2.26 2.74 -17.26
C THR A 51 -3.61 2.86 -16.58
N LEU A 52 -4.23 1.73 -16.23
CA LEU A 52 -5.52 1.73 -15.53
C LEU A 52 -5.41 2.34 -14.14
N ARG A 53 -6.32 3.25 -13.80
CA ARG A 53 -6.39 3.94 -12.49
C ARG A 53 -7.11 3.11 -11.45
N GLU A 54 -6.66 1.88 -11.21
CA GLU A 54 -7.29 0.89 -10.35
C GLU A 54 -7.49 1.38 -8.90
N SER A 55 -6.48 2.05 -8.32
CA SER A 55 -6.54 2.55 -6.94
C SER A 55 -7.61 3.63 -6.76
N SER A 56 -7.75 4.55 -7.70
CA SER A 56 -8.79 5.58 -7.68
C SER A 56 -10.17 4.99 -7.93
N CYS A 57 -10.25 3.99 -8.81
CA CYS A 57 -11.49 3.30 -9.12
C CYS A 57 -12.01 2.51 -7.91
N ILE A 58 -11.15 1.73 -7.23
CA ILE A 58 -11.56 0.97 -6.04
C ILE A 58 -12.00 1.88 -4.88
N ALA A 59 -11.40 3.06 -4.75
CA ALA A 59 -11.83 4.04 -3.77
C ALA A 59 -13.27 4.51 -4.04
N ALA A 60 -13.57 4.90 -5.29
CA ALA A 60 -14.91 5.31 -5.69
C ALA A 60 -15.95 4.16 -5.60
N LEU A 61 -15.56 2.93 -5.93
CA LEU A 61 -16.41 1.75 -5.77
C LEU A 61 -16.75 1.45 -4.30
N ARG A 62 -15.82 1.67 -3.37
CA ARG A 62 -16.08 1.56 -1.93
C ARG A 62 -17.08 2.61 -1.43
N GLU A 63 -17.02 3.82 -1.97
CA GLU A 63 -18.02 4.85 -1.66
C GLU A 63 -19.41 4.42 -2.16
N LEU A 64 -19.51 3.83 -3.35
CA LEU A 64 -20.77 3.27 -3.87
C LEU A 64 -21.29 2.12 -3.02
N GLU A 65 -20.42 1.25 -2.51
CA GLU A 65 -20.77 0.18 -1.57
C GLU A 65 -21.31 0.77 -0.26
N THR A 66 -20.63 1.78 0.28
CA THR A 66 -21.06 2.50 1.50
C THR A 66 -22.41 3.19 1.30
N ALA A 67 -22.66 3.72 0.10
CA ALA A 67 -23.95 4.30 -0.28
C ALA A 67 -25.04 3.25 -0.58
N GLY A 68 -24.74 1.95 -0.45
CA GLY A 68 -25.68 0.85 -0.68
C GLY A 68 -26.07 0.63 -2.16
N ARG A 69 -25.32 1.21 -3.10
CA ARG A 69 -25.65 1.13 -4.54
C ARG A 69 -25.09 -0.11 -5.23
N ILE A 70 -24.01 -0.66 -4.71
CA ILE A 70 -23.38 -1.90 -5.20
C ILE A 70 -22.92 -2.74 -4.02
N LYS A 71 -22.67 -4.03 -4.26
CA LYS A 71 -22.05 -4.93 -3.28
C LYS A 71 -20.76 -5.47 -3.89
N LEU A 72 -19.62 -5.04 -3.35
CA LEU A 72 -18.31 -5.49 -3.83
C LEU A 72 -18.02 -6.94 -3.44
N PRO A 73 -17.12 -7.62 -4.18
CA PRO A 73 -16.60 -8.92 -3.76
C PRO A 73 -15.96 -8.82 -2.36
N PRO A 74 -15.91 -9.92 -1.61
CA PRO A 74 -15.22 -9.93 -0.33
C PRO A 74 -13.76 -9.48 -0.52
N GLY A 75 -13.29 -8.60 0.36
CA GLY A 75 -11.86 -8.22 0.37
C GLY A 75 -11.02 -9.44 0.70
N VAL A 76 -9.92 -9.63 -0.03
CA VAL A 76 -8.90 -10.58 0.42
C VAL A 76 -8.36 -10.03 1.74
N ALA A 77 -8.54 -10.80 2.82
CA ALA A 77 -7.95 -10.42 4.09
C ALA A 77 -6.43 -10.33 3.89
N TYR A 78 -5.88 -9.13 4.05
CA TYR A 78 -4.45 -8.96 4.12
C TYR A 78 -3.95 -9.78 5.31
N LYS A 79 -3.33 -10.92 5.03
CA LYS A 79 -2.51 -11.59 6.04
C LYS A 79 -1.22 -10.78 6.11
N PRO A 80 -0.98 -10.00 7.18
CA PRO A 80 0.33 -9.39 7.33
C PRO A 80 1.33 -10.53 7.23
N ALA A 81 2.32 -10.37 6.34
CA ALA A 81 3.44 -11.30 6.29
C ALA A 81 3.92 -11.42 7.73
N SER A 82 3.72 -12.61 8.32
CA SER A 82 4.11 -12.84 9.70
C SER A 82 5.54 -12.35 9.84
N SER A 83 5.75 -11.34 10.67
CA SER A 83 7.07 -10.87 11.01
C SER A 83 7.86 -12.11 11.41
N ARG A 84 8.83 -12.49 10.57
CA ARG A 84 9.54 -13.75 10.71
C ARG A 84 10.12 -13.83 12.13
N PRO A 85 9.95 -14.95 12.84
CA PRO A 85 10.49 -15.15 14.20
C PRO A 85 12.00 -14.90 14.34
N LEU A 86 12.71 -14.86 13.20
CA LEU A 86 14.16 -14.60 13.14
C LEU A 86 14.59 -13.22 13.70
N MET A 87 13.69 -12.25 13.79
CA MET A 87 14.06 -10.94 14.33
C MET A 87 14.13 -10.93 15.86
N GLN A 88 13.41 -11.82 16.53
CA GLN A 88 13.35 -11.82 18.00
C GLN A 88 14.62 -12.38 18.66
N SER A 89 15.45 -13.13 17.94
CA SER A 89 16.67 -13.76 18.48
C SER A 89 17.95 -12.93 18.31
N THR A 90 17.89 -11.77 17.63
CA THR A 90 19.07 -10.94 17.45
C THR A 90 19.23 -10.04 18.67
N PRO A 91 20.32 -10.17 19.44
CA PRO A 91 20.55 -9.31 20.59
C PRO A 91 20.75 -7.87 20.14
N VAL A 92 20.03 -6.96 20.76
CA VAL A 92 20.20 -5.52 20.58
C VAL A 92 21.06 -5.00 21.71
N PRO A 93 22.12 -4.22 21.43
CA PRO A 93 22.88 -3.57 22.47
C PRO A 93 21.98 -2.71 23.37
N PRO A 94 22.26 -2.61 24.67
CA PRO A 94 21.47 -1.74 25.52
C PRO A 94 21.52 -0.31 25.01
N ALA A 95 20.38 0.39 25.10
CA ALA A 95 20.31 1.80 24.73
C ALA A 95 21.31 2.61 25.54
N MET A 96 22.15 3.36 24.87
CA MET A 96 23.05 4.33 25.52
C MET A 96 22.27 5.61 25.78
N ASP A 97 22.61 6.29 26.86
CA ASP A 97 22.06 7.59 27.20
C ASP A 97 22.59 8.61 26.15
N VAL A 98 21.76 8.97 25.22
CA VAL A 98 22.12 9.86 24.09
C VAL A 98 21.62 11.27 24.39
N PRO A 99 22.48 12.31 24.27
CA PRO A 99 22.04 13.69 24.47
C PRO A 99 20.86 14.05 23.54
N ALA A 100 19.89 14.80 24.04
CA ALA A 100 18.70 15.23 23.28
C ALA A 100 19.04 16.14 22.09
N ARG A 101 20.26 16.68 22.03
CA ARG A 101 20.70 17.56 20.94
C ARG A 101 21.83 16.89 20.14
N VAL A 102 21.69 16.86 18.83
CA VAL A 102 22.63 16.21 17.90
C VAL A 102 24.04 16.83 17.98
N ASP A 103 24.14 18.13 18.21
CA ASP A 103 25.41 18.85 18.36
C ASP A 103 26.22 18.44 19.62
N ARG A 104 25.58 17.75 20.56
CA ARG A 104 26.22 17.19 21.77
C ARG A 104 26.55 15.71 21.66
N VAL A 105 26.18 15.07 20.57
CA VAL A 105 26.50 13.65 20.34
C VAL A 105 27.93 13.56 19.81
N SER A 106 28.83 12.97 20.60
CA SER A 106 30.19 12.69 20.16
C SER A 106 30.28 11.31 19.50
N GLY A 107 31.16 11.16 18.54
CA GLY A 107 31.41 9.88 17.89
C GLY A 107 30.34 9.43 16.91
N LEU A 108 29.50 10.34 16.41
CA LEU A 108 28.54 10.02 15.35
C LEU A 108 29.26 9.63 14.07
N ALA A 109 29.00 8.45 13.56
CA ALA A 109 29.56 7.96 12.31
C ALA A 109 28.46 7.31 11.46
N VAL A 110 28.57 7.47 10.14
CA VAL A 110 27.74 6.72 9.18
C VAL A 110 28.52 5.47 8.78
N GLN A 111 27.91 4.32 8.99
CA GLN A 111 28.51 3.04 8.65
C GLN A 111 27.64 2.33 7.60
N LEU A 112 28.30 1.75 6.61
CA LEU A 112 27.63 0.88 5.64
C LEU A 112 27.35 -0.47 6.30
N VAL A 113 26.18 -1.03 6.00
CA VAL A 113 25.77 -2.34 6.47
C VAL A 113 26.21 -3.37 5.44
N ASP A 114 27.36 -3.99 5.65
CA ASP A 114 27.97 -4.91 4.69
C ASP A 114 27.80 -6.37 5.06
N THR A 115 27.58 -6.67 6.34
CA THR A 115 27.45 -8.03 6.82
C THR A 115 25.99 -8.42 7.06
N LYS A 116 25.72 -9.73 6.95
CA LYS A 116 24.40 -10.29 7.27
C LYS A 116 24.00 -10.07 8.74
N ALA A 117 24.98 -10.02 9.64
CA ALA A 117 24.77 -9.77 11.07
C ALA A 117 24.32 -8.33 11.30
N GLU A 118 25.01 -7.37 10.70
CA GLU A 118 24.65 -5.94 10.76
C GLU A 118 23.29 -5.67 10.14
N ALA A 119 22.98 -6.30 9.00
CA ALA A 119 21.65 -6.18 8.36
C ALA A 119 20.53 -6.70 9.28
N ARG A 120 20.78 -7.77 10.04
CA ARG A 120 19.80 -8.28 11.02
C ARG A 120 19.64 -7.34 12.21
N LEU A 121 20.74 -6.79 12.70
CA LEU A 121 20.72 -5.82 13.80
C LEU A 121 19.97 -4.55 13.39
N LEU A 122 20.27 -4.00 12.19
CA LEU A 122 19.57 -2.84 11.65
C LEU A 122 18.07 -3.10 11.50
N ALA A 123 17.69 -4.26 10.95
CA ALA A 123 16.29 -4.64 10.79
C ALA A 123 15.59 -4.74 12.15
N ARG A 124 16.28 -5.22 13.20
CA ARG A 124 15.76 -5.30 14.56
C ARG A 124 15.57 -3.92 15.17
N LEU A 125 16.57 -3.03 15.07
CA LEU A 125 16.46 -1.66 15.53
C LEU A 125 15.34 -0.89 14.86
N LEU A 126 15.19 -1.03 13.54
CA LEU A 126 14.09 -0.42 12.81
C LEU A 126 12.72 -0.98 13.24
N HIS A 127 12.66 -2.26 13.58
CA HIS A 127 11.40 -2.86 14.05
C HIS A 127 11.00 -2.33 15.43
N ASP A 128 11.95 -2.18 16.34
CA ASP A 128 11.67 -1.84 17.73
C ASP A 128 11.54 -0.33 17.96
N GLU A 129 12.34 0.48 17.25
CA GLU A 129 12.48 1.91 17.50
C GLU A 129 11.82 2.79 16.42
N HIS A 130 11.58 2.27 15.23
CA HIS A 130 10.99 3.08 14.17
C HIS A 130 9.47 3.11 14.27
N PRO A 131 8.81 4.30 14.24
CA PRO A 131 7.34 4.43 14.41
C PRO A 131 6.50 3.62 13.41
N GLN A 132 7.03 3.36 12.23
CA GLN A 132 6.37 2.58 11.18
C GLN A 132 6.85 1.11 11.14
N GLY A 133 7.74 0.72 12.05
CA GLY A 133 8.36 -0.60 12.05
C GLY A 133 9.33 -0.84 10.88
N ALA A 134 9.85 -2.06 10.80
CA ALA A 134 10.70 -2.46 9.68
C ALA A 134 9.86 -2.70 8.41
N VAL A 135 9.87 -1.73 7.51
CA VAL A 135 9.26 -1.87 6.17
C VAL A 135 10.30 -2.52 5.25
N GLN A 136 9.87 -3.47 4.41
CA GLN A 136 10.71 -3.92 3.30
C GLN A 136 10.92 -2.75 2.35
N HIS A 137 12.11 -2.20 2.35
CA HIS A 137 12.49 -1.16 1.40
C HIS A 137 12.53 -1.77 0.00
N GLY A 138 11.54 -1.41 -0.84
CA GLY A 138 11.58 -1.72 -2.26
C GLY A 138 12.63 -0.85 -2.95
N GLY A 139 13.52 -1.46 -3.72
CA GLY A 139 14.56 -0.80 -4.48
C GLY A 139 15.96 -1.37 -4.25
N ARG A 140 16.93 -0.89 -5.04
CA ARG A 140 18.35 -1.20 -4.80
C ARG A 140 18.76 -0.55 -3.49
N GLN A 141 18.93 -1.38 -2.49
CA GLN A 141 19.61 -0.93 -1.27
C GLN A 141 21.09 -0.78 -1.60
N LEU A 142 21.65 0.40 -1.34
CA LEU A 142 23.09 0.55 -1.25
C LEU A 142 23.51 -0.34 -0.07
N ARG A 143 24.12 -1.45 -0.41
CA ARG A 143 24.77 -2.33 0.55
C ARG A 143 26.21 -1.89 0.73
#